data_56f65845149bb0d7d563b27a63168342
#
_entry.id   56f65845149bb0d7d563b27a63168342
#
_cell.length_a   1.000
_cell.length_b   1.000
_cell.length_c   1.000
_cell.angle_alpha   90.00
_cell.angle_beta   90.00
_cell.angle_gamma   90.00
#
_symmetry.space_group_name_H-M   'P 1'
#
loop_
_entity.id
_entity.type
_entity.pdbx_description
1 polymer ?
#
loop_
_entity_poly.entity_id
_entity_poly.type
_entity_poly.pdbx_seq_one_letter_code
_entity_poly.pdbx_strand_id
1 'polypeptide(L)'
;MLLSYIFPPSGRAGWLSVWLLTLSLLSISANAEPAPLSLNEALARTLESHPELAQFPYRRRASEARELQAGLRPNPELALEVENIAGSGRFSGTGSAETSLVLSQVLELGGKRSQREQVARHRTDLLEREYQTARWQVLAETVRRFLQTAQAQEQIRLAELSLELARQSRDTIQRRVRAGTTNDASLQRATIALTRSELALAGARQQLTSARVSLAAQWGESQPSFERVLASLYQLVSLPDFAQVRAHLASSPELTRFLTEKRLREAELQLARARGRQDLRVGIGVKQMQDTDEHAFTLSLSMPIGTSDRNQGTVAARRAEYEQLALEEKAARVELMARVQRLYQELTVFRQTAEQLRLKALPAARDALESISRGYERGLYTYLELAEARRERLAVERDILTAAVNFHQTLVTLEQLTGTGMTGQWTLEPDAVKRAGGSSGINNDEQAGES
;
A
#
# COMPACT_ATOMS: atom_id res chain seq x y z
N MET A 1 43.53 45.95 10.96
CA MET A 1 44.92 46.35 10.93
C MET A 1 45.54 45.84 9.65
N LEU A 2 45.74 46.78 8.74
CA LEU A 2 46.84 46.99 7.80
C LEU A 2 47.00 45.94 6.67
N LEU A 3 46.61 46.35 5.44
CA LEU A 3 47.39 47.10 4.43
C LEU A 3 48.43 46.18 3.74
N SER A 4 48.66 46.12 2.50
CA SER A 4 48.32 46.84 1.28
C SER A 4 49.41 46.54 0.23
N TYR A 5 49.10 46.79 -1.03
CA TYR A 5 50.00 47.06 -2.15
C TYR A 5 50.72 45.89 -2.84
N ILE A 6 50.76 45.71 -4.19
CA ILE A 6 51.19 46.72 -5.20
C ILE A 6 50.78 46.22 -6.61
N PHE A 7 50.21 47.11 -7.44
CA PHE A 7 50.26 47.13 -8.91
C PHE A 7 51.47 47.97 -9.37
N PRO A 8 51.79 48.18 -10.67
CA PRO A 8 51.56 47.63 -12.00
C PRO A 8 52.88 47.45 -12.83
N PRO A 9 53.09 47.67 -14.19
CA PRO A 9 52.19 48.10 -15.26
C PRO A 9 52.44 47.44 -16.67
N SER A 10 51.49 47.70 -17.58
CA SER A 10 51.61 48.00 -19.01
C SER A 10 52.21 47.04 -20.03
N GLY A 11 51.45 46.82 -21.12
CA GLY A 11 51.91 46.33 -22.41
C GLY A 11 50.77 46.27 -23.45
N ARG A 12 50.88 47.08 -24.47
CA ARG A 12 49.93 47.46 -25.52
C ARG A 12 49.55 46.37 -26.54
N ALA A 13 48.29 46.46 -26.99
CA ALA A 13 47.82 46.34 -28.38
C ALA A 13 47.75 44.97 -29.04
N GLY A 14 46.51 44.61 -29.46
CA GLY A 14 46.23 43.54 -30.41
C GLY A 14 44.70 43.38 -30.60
N TRP A 15 44.11 44.14 -31.50
CA TRP A 15 42.73 43.96 -31.98
C TRP A 15 42.67 42.64 -32.73
N LEU A 16 41.81 41.73 -32.27
CA LEU A 16 41.22 40.68 -33.09
C LEU A 16 39.82 40.40 -32.56
N SER A 17 38.86 40.80 -33.39
CA SER A 17 37.44 40.57 -33.25
C SER A 17 37.16 39.06 -33.24
N VAL A 18 36.83 38.50 -32.09
CA VAL A 18 36.25 37.14 -32.00
C VAL A 18 34.73 37.28 -31.90
N TRP A 19 34.09 37.01 -33.02
CA TRP A 19 32.66 36.76 -33.10
C TRP A 19 32.29 35.62 -32.17
N LEU A 20 31.68 35.91 -31.02
CA LEU A 20 31.03 34.95 -30.16
C LEU A 20 29.74 34.53 -30.85
N LEU A 21 29.82 33.41 -31.57
CA LEU A 21 28.65 32.65 -32.04
C LEU A 21 27.94 32.09 -30.80
N THR A 22 26.98 32.83 -30.28
CA THR A 22 26.00 32.33 -29.31
C THR A 22 25.12 31.32 -30.03
N LEU A 23 25.55 30.07 -30.01
CA LEU A 23 24.70 28.91 -30.38
C LEU A 23 23.65 28.80 -29.29
N SER A 24 22.53 29.48 -29.45
CA SER A 24 21.31 29.26 -28.71
C SER A 24 20.86 27.82 -29.01
N LEU A 25 21.22 26.90 -28.13
CA LEU A 25 20.55 25.62 -28.02
C LEU A 25 19.08 25.92 -27.68
N LEU A 26 18.26 26.08 -28.73
CA LEU A 26 16.84 25.87 -28.62
C LEU A 26 16.66 24.44 -28.10
N SER A 27 16.49 24.29 -26.81
CA SER A 27 15.90 23.10 -26.23
C SER A 27 14.50 23.00 -26.82
N ILE A 28 14.38 22.29 -27.94
CA ILE A 28 13.10 21.78 -28.41
C ILE A 28 12.67 20.82 -27.32
N SER A 29 11.93 21.33 -26.33
CA SER A 29 11.07 20.49 -25.52
C SER A 29 10.09 19.84 -26.50
N ALA A 30 10.50 18.71 -27.06
CA ALA A 30 9.57 17.83 -27.70
C ALA A 30 8.49 17.56 -26.66
N ASN A 31 7.29 18.12 -26.85
CA ASN A 31 6.09 17.65 -26.23
C ASN A 31 5.87 16.22 -26.75
N ALA A 32 6.65 15.29 -26.21
CA ALA A 32 6.36 13.88 -26.37
C ALA A 32 4.97 13.70 -25.75
N GLU A 33 3.99 13.32 -26.55
CA GLU A 33 2.71 12.89 -26.01
C GLU A 33 3.00 11.93 -24.87
N PRO A 34 2.41 12.16 -23.69
CA PRO A 34 2.72 11.32 -22.52
C PRO A 34 2.41 9.86 -22.88
N ALA A 35 3.44 9.02 -22.78
CA ALA A 35 3.36 7.62 -23.14
C ALA A 35 2.21 6.93 -22.39
N PRO A 36 1.48 6.01 -23.06
CA PRO A 36 0.40 5.28 -22.40
C PRO A 36 0.99 4.39 -21.29
N LEU A 37 0.37 4.44 -20.11
CA LEU A 37 0.81 3.70 -18.91
C LEU A 37 0.37 2.23 -18.99
N SER A 38 1.32 1.31 -18.86
CA SER A 38 1.03 -0.12 -18.68
C SER A 38 0.80 -0.44 -17.20
N LEU A 39 0.13 -1.58 -16.90
CA LEU A 39 -0.07 -2.01 -15.53
C LEU A 39 1.27 -2.30 -14.83
N ASN A 40 2.19 -3.00 -15.50
CA ASN A 40 3.49 -3.34 -14.91
C ASN A 40 4.29 -2.08 -14.52
N GLU A 41 4.22 -1.05 -15.34
CA GLU A 41 4.83 0.24 -15.02
C GLU A 41 4.15 0.94 -13.83
N ALA A 42 2.82 0.92 -13.76
CA ALA A 42 2.08 1.46 -12.63
C ALA A 42 2.44 0.73 -11.31
N LEU A 43 2.54 -0.60 -11.35
CA LEU A 43 2.95 -1.42 -10.21
C LEU A 43 4.40 -1.14 -9.79
N ALA A 44 5.31 -1.00 -10.77
CA ALA A 44 6.72 -0.68 -10.49
C ALA A 44 6.85 0.69 -9.81
N ARG A 45 6.23 1.75 -10.36
CA ARG A 45 6.21 3.10 -9.76
C ARG A 45 5.62 3.08 -8.34
N THR A 46 4.54 2.32 -8.13
CA THR A 46 3.91 2.17 -6.82
C THR A 46 4.85 1.51 -5.81
N LEU A 47 5.52 0.41 -6.17
CA LEU A 47 6.46 -0.27 -5.27
C LEU A 47 7.65 0.61 -4.89
N GLU A 48 8.09 1.47 -5.80
CA GLU A 48 9.21 2.37 -5.57
C GLU A 48 8.85 3.56 -4.68
N SER A 49 7.66 4.15 -4.89
CA SER A 49 7.36 5.49 -4.36
C SER A 49 6.08 5.59 -3.52
N HIS A 50 5.40 4.45 -3.22
CA HIS A 50 4.17 4.50 -2.44
C HIS A 50 4.42 5.01 -1.01
N PRO A 51 3.73 6.08 -0.55
CA PRO A 51 4.02 6.73 0.73
C PRO A 51 3.92 5.80 1.95
N GLU A 52 2.99 4.84 1.94
CA GLU A 52 2.85 3.87 3.02
C GLU A 52 4.02 2.90 3.07
N LEU A 53 4.46 2.39 1.91
CA LEU A 53 5.60 1.46 1.84
C LEU A 53 6.91 2.15 2.23
N ALA A 54 7.08 3.42 1.90
CA ALA A 54 8.24 4.23 2.26
C ALA A 54 8.44 4.40 3.78
N GLN A 55 7.40 4.15 4.60
CA GLN A 55 7.49 4.23 6.07
C GLN A 55 8.12 2.97 6.69
N PHE A 56 8.05 1.82 6.02
CA PHE A 56 8.50 0.55 6.61
C PHE A 56 10.00 0.49 6.95
N PRO A 57 10.95 1.05 6.18
CA PRO A 57 12.37 1.12 6.58
C PRO A 57 12.58 1.84 7.91
N TYR A 58 11.77 2.86 8.22
CA TYR A 58 11.84 3.57 9.50
C TYR A 58 11.22 2.76 10.63
N ARG A 59 10.08 2.10 10.39
CA ARG A 59 9.46 1.17 11.36
C ARG A 59 10.40 0.01 11.70
N ARG A 60 11.10 -0.52 10.70
CA ARG A 60 12.10 -1.57 10.87
C ARG A 60 13.27 -1.10 11.72
N ARG A 61 13.89 0.05 11.39
CA ARG A 61 14.97 0.64 12.21
C ARG A 61 14.54 0.89 13.65
N ALA A 62 13.30 1.35 13.86
CA ALA A 62 12.76 1.51 15.21
C ALA A 62 12.58 0.17 15.94
N SER A 63 12.21 -0.90 15.23
CA SER A 63 12.10 -2.24 15.81
C SER A 63 13.46 -2.83 16.17
N GLU A 64 14.45 -2.69 15.28
CA GLU A 64 15.85 -3.09 15.53
C GLU A 64 16.45 -2.35 16.74
N ALA A 65 16.18 -1.05 16.87
CA ALA A 65 16.60 -0.28 18.05
C ALA A 65 15.92 -0.76 19.35
N ARG A 66 14.65 -1.18 19.29
CA ARG A 66 13.97 -1.79 20.45
C ARG A 66 14.55 -3.16 20.80
N GLU A 67 14.96 -3.95 19.80
CA GLU A 67 15.66 -5.22 20.02
C GLU A 67 16.99 -4.98 20.75
N LEU A 68 17.80 -4.03 20.29
CA LEU A 68 19.01 -3.61 20.98
C LEU A 68 18.72 -3.22 22.43
N GLN A 69 17.72 -2.36 22.67
CA GLN A 69 17.34 -1.90 24.01
C GLN A 69 16.88 -3.06 24.90
N ALA A 70 16.16 -4.03 24.36
CA ALA A 70 15.71 -5.22 25.07
C ALA A 70 16.87 -6.09 25.57
N GLY A 71 17.99 -6.08 24.84
CA GLY A 71 19.21 -6.82 25.17
C GLY A 71 20.11 -6.14 26.19
N LEU A 72 19.86 -4.89 26.57
CA LEU A 72 20.70 -4.19 27.54
C LEU A 72 20.47 -4.72 28.97
N ARG A 73 21.55 -4.73 29.73
CA ARG A 73 21.49 -4.99 31.20
C ARG A 73 21.07 -3.72 31.91
N PRO A 74 20.45 -3.82 33.10
CA PRO A 74 20.25 -2.67 33.98
C PRO A 74 21.58 -1.97 34.28
N ASN A 75 21.56 -0.65 34.34
CA ASN A 75 22.77 0.11 34.68
C ASN A 75 23.16 -0.10 36.14
N PRO A 76 24.47 -0.01 36.48
CA PRO A 76 24.89 0.12 37.87
C PRO A 76 24.32 1.39 38.49
N GLU A 77 24.04 1.34 39.77
CA GLU A 77 23.55 2.46 40.58
C GLU A 77 24.62 2.87 41.57
N LEU A 78 24.97 4.16 41.64
CA LEU A 78 25.83 4.74 42.64
C LEU A 78 24.96 5.47 43.67
N ALA A 79 25.01 5.04 44.91
CA ALA A 79 24.28 5.65 46.03
C ALA A 79 25.26 6.31 47.01
N LEU A 80 24.97 7.54 47.40
CA LEU A 80 25.60 8.24 48.51
C LEU A 80 24.56 8.35 49.64
N GLU A 81 24.90 7.83 50.80
CA GLU A 81 24.05 7.85 52.00
C GLU A 81 24.79 8.51 53.15
N VAL A 82 24.14 9.42 53.85
CA VAL A 82 24.68 10.10 55.01
C VAL A 82 23.71 9.86 56.17
N GLU A 83 24.18 9.16 57.17
CA GLU A 83 23.38 8.75 58.35
C GLU A 83 23.87 9.46 59.59
N ASN A 84 23.13 9.38 60.72
CA ASN A 84 23.50 9.86 62.04
C ASN A 84 23.80 11.37 62.09
N ILE A 85 23.05 12.20 61.36
CA ILE A 85 23.17 13.67 61.34
C ILE A 85 21.91 14.33 61.88
N ALA A 86 22.09 15.50 62.59
CA ALA A 86 21.00 16.36 63.06
C ALA A 86 19.98 15.66 63.99
N GLY A 87 20.40 14.60 64.70
CA GLY A 87 19.60 13.87 65.66
C GLY A 87 19.72 14.46 67.10
N SER A 88 19.47 13.64 68.12
CA SER A 88 19.58 14.03 69.52
C SER A 88 20.71 13.26 70.24
N GLY A 89 21.21 13.81 71.33
CA GLY A 89 22.28 13.18 72.09
C GLY A 89 23.61 13.12 71.33
N ARG A 90 24.20 11.94 71.20
CA ARG A 90 25.47 11.72 70.49
C ARG A 90 25.36 12.00 68.94
N PHE A 91 24.16 11.99 68.43
CA PHE A 91 23.89 12.29 66.98
C PHE A 91 23.55 13.75 66.77
N SER A 92 23.69 14.64 67.73
CA SER A 92 23.45 16.07 67.49
C SER A 92 24.57 16.69 66.63
N GLY A 93 24.20 17.41 65.60
CA GLY A 93 25.16 17.97 64.63
C GLY A 93 25.66 16.90 63.64
N THR A 94 26.94 16.98 63.26
CA THR A 94 27.59 16.12 62.23
C THR A 94 28.70 15.25 62.82
N GLY A 95 28.99 15.34 64.14
CA GLY A 95 30.15 14.68 64.74
C GLY A 95 30.12 13.15 64.76
N SER A 96 28.93 12.55 64.67
CA SER A 96 28.75 11.11 64.55
C SER A 96 28.25 10.69 63.16
N ALA A 97 28.45 11.57 62.16
CA ALA A 97 28.00 11.28 60.78
C ALA A 97 28.70 10.04 60.20
N GLU A 98 27.93 9.20 59.56
CA GLU A 98 28.43 8.09 58.75
C GLU A 98 28.09 8.39 57.29
N THR A 99 29.12 8.37 56.43
CA THR A 99 28.95 8.59 54.98
C THR A 99 29.28 7.31 54.21
N SER A 100 28.31 6.78 53.50
CA SER A 100 28.46 5.56 52.69
C SER A 100 28.37 5.89 51.21
N LEU A 101 29.35 5.42 50.43
CA LEU A 101 29.31 5.43 48.99
C LEU A 101 29.25 4.00 48.47
N VAL A 102 28.16 3.62 47.84
CA VAL A 102 27.87 2.23 47.39
C VAL A 102 27.60 2.18 45.89
N LEU A 103 28.35 1.35 45.20
CA LEU A 103 28.07 0.98 43.78
C LEU A 103 27.33 -0.36 43.79
N SER A 104 26.13 -0.39 43.24
CA SER A 104 25.31 -1.60 43.17
C SER A 104 24.90 -1.96 41.74
N GLN A 105 24.70 -3.26 41.48
CA GLN A 105 24.30 -3.79 40.19
C GLN A 105 23.19 -4.83 40.40
N VAL A 106 22.12 -4.68 39.56
CA VAL A 106 21.09 -5.72 39.49
C VAL A 106 21.55 -6.83 38.53
N LEU A 107 21.57 -8.06 39.04
CA LEU A 107 21.80 -9.28 38.28
C LEU A 107 20.44 -9.91 37.96
N GLU A 108 20.01 -9.78 36.72
CA GLU A 108 18.75 -10.37 36.25
C GLU A 108 18.87 -11.89 36.21
N LEU A 109 18.04 -12.57 37.00
CA LEU A 109 17.96 -14.02 37.04
C LEU A 109 16.81 -14.55 36.18
N GLY A 110 16.81 -15.85 35.90
CA GLY A 110 15.73 -16.50 35.16
C GLY A 110 15.72 -16.25 33.65
N GLY A 111 16.78 -15.69 33.08
CA GLY A 111 16.90 -15.48 31.66
C GLY A 111 16.05 -14.32 31.14
N LYS A 112 15.62 -13.38 31.96
CA LYS A 112 14.72 -12.26 31.60
C LYS A 112 15.22 -11.49 30.37
N ARG A 113 16.52 -11.18 30.33
CA ARG A 113 17.13 -10.48 29.17
C ARG A 113 16.95 -11.26 27.87
N SER A 114 17.31 -12.55 27.86
CA SER A 114 17.15 -13.41 26.67
C SER A 114 15.69 -13.49 26.23
N GLN A 115 14.73 -13.57 27.17
CA GLN A 115 13.31 -13.59 26.83
C GLN A 115 12.82 -12.24 26.30
N ARG A 116 13.34 -11.10 26.80
CA ARG A 116 13.05 -9.77 26.24
C ARG A 116 13.57 -9.65 24.81
N GLU A 117 14.79 -10.11 24.53
CA GLU A 117 15.37 -10.16 23.18
C GLU A 117 14.51 -11.00 22.23
N GLN A 118 14.06 -12.18 22.66
CA GLN A 118 13.21 -13.06 21.85
C GLN A 118 11.88 -12.40 21.52
N VAL A 119 11.22 -11.76 22.49
CA VAL A 119 9.99 -11.00 22.22
C VAL A 119 10.24 -9.88 21.23
N ALA A 120 11.33 -9.13 21.37
CA ALA A 120 11.65 -8.05 20.45
C ALA A 120 11.93 -8.57 19.02
N ARG A 121 12.68 -9.68 18.87
CA ARG A 121 12.91 -10.34 17.58
C ARG A 121 11.61 -10.80 16.91
N HIS A 122 10.74 -11.49 17.63
CA HIS A 122 9.46 -11.94 17.07
C HIS A 122 8.53 -10.77 16.72
N ARG A 123 8.66 -9.60 17.36
CA ARG A 123 7.98 -8.37 16.93
C ARG A 123 8.54 -7.83 15.62
N THR A 124 9.85 -7.92 15.41
CA THR A 124 10.48 -7.58 14.14
C THR A 124 10.04 -8.55 13.02
N ASP A 125 9.96 -9.86 13.32
CA ASP A 125 9.44 -10.86 12.38
C ASP A 125 7.97 -10.57 12.01
N LEU A 126 7.15 -10.17 12.97
CA LEU A 126 5.75 -9.79 12.73
C LEU A 126 5.64 -8.54 11.86
N LEU A 127 6.47 -7.52 12.13
CA LEU A 127 6.54 -6.31 11.31
C LEU A 127 6.90 -6.62 9.86
N GLU A 128 7.79 -7.58 9.61
CA GLU A 128 8.11 -8.01 8.24
C GLU A 128 6.90 -8.68 7.55
N ARG A 129 6.09 -9.46 8.28
CA ARG A 129 4.84 -10.01 7.74
C ARG A 129 3.79 -8.92 7.47
N GLU A 130 3.69 -7.94 8.34
CA GLU A 130 2.85 -6.76 8.10
C GLU A 130 3.28 -6.01 6.83
N TYR A 131 4.58 -5.85 6.61
CA TYR A 131 5.11 -5.24 5.38
C TYR A 131 4.69 -6.01 4.13
N GLN A 132 4.85 -7.34 4.12
CA GLN A 132 4.43 -8.16 2.99
C GLN A 132 2.91 -8.03 2.73
N THR A 133 2.10 -8.03 3.78
CA THR A 133 0.65 -7.82 3.67
C THR A 133 0.32 -6.43 3.12
N ALA A 134 0.96 -5.38 3.61
CA ALA A 134 0.78 -4.02 3.12
C ALA A 134 1.18 -3.89 1.64
N ARG A 135 2.26 -4.54 1.21
CA ARG A 135 2.64 -4.59 -0.22
C ARG A 135 1.54 -5.19 -1.08
N TRP A 136 0.97 -6.32 -0.68
CA TRP A 136 -0.15 -6.93 -1.41
C TRP A 136 -1.37 -6.01 -1.48
N GLN A 137 -1.70 -5.33 -0.38
CA GLN A 137 -2.82 -4.39 -0.32
C GLN A 137 -2.61 -3.20 -1.27
N VAL A 138 -1.42 -2.61 -1.23
CA VAL A 138 -1.04 -1.46 -2.07
C VAL A 138 -1.05 -1.85 -3.55
N LEU A 139 -0.48 -3.00 -3.92
CA LEU A 139 -0.49 -3.50 -5.30
C LEU A 139 -1.92 -3.77 -5.80
N ALA A 140 -2.74 -4.44 -4.99
CA ALA A 140 -4.13 -4.69 -5.34
C ALA A 140 -4.94 -3.39 -5.52
N GLU A 141 -4.71 -2.38 -4.67
CA GLU A 141 -5.36 -1.08 -4.81
C GLU A 141 -4.89 -0.36 -6.09
N THR A 142 -3.60 -0.42 -6.42
CA THR A 142 -3.07 0.14 -7.68
C THR A 142 -3.75 -0.50 -8.90
N VAL A 143 -3.91 -1.82 -8.91
CA VAL A 143 -4.64 -2.52 -9.99
C VAL A 143 -6.09 -2.07 -10.05
N ARG A 144 -6.78 -1.93 -8.92
CA ARG A 144 -8.17 -1.42 -8.90
C ARG A 144 -8.26 -0.01 -9.49
N ARG A 145 -7.34 0.90 -9.13
CA ARG A 145 -7.30 2.28 -9.69
C ARG A 145 -6.97 2.28 -11.18
N PHE A 146 -6.06 1.40 -11.61
CA PHE A 146 -5.76 1.19 -13.02
C PHE A 146 -6.99 0.73 -13.82
N LEU A 147 -7.72 -0.27 -13.32
CA LEU A 147 -8.96 -0.76 -13.90
C LEU A 147 -10.07 0.32 -13.94
N GLN A 148 -10.19 1.12 -12.89
CA GLN A 148 -11.13 2.25 -12.85
C GLN A 148 -10.78 3.31 -13.91
N THR A 149 -9.48 3.57 -14.15
CA THR A 149 -9.04 4.48 -15.20
C THR A 149 -9.35 3.92 -16.58
N ALA A 150 -9.11 2.62 -16.81
CA ALA A 150 -9.48 1.94 -18.05
C ALA A 150 -11.00 1.94 -18.29
N GLN A 151 -11.79 1.71 -17.23
CA GLN A 151 -13.24 1.80 -17.29
C GLN A 151 -13.71 3.22 -17.70
N ALA A 152 -13.12 4.26 -17.13
CA ALA A 152 -13.46 5.64 -17.46
C ALA A 152 -13.12 5.97 -18.93
N GLN A 153 -12.04 5.42 -19.48
CA GLN A 153 -11.72 5.55 -20.93
C GLN A 153 -12.81 4.92 -21.81
N GLU A 154 -13.25 3.71 -21.47
CA GLU A 154 -14.34 3.05 -22.20
C GLU A 154 -15.69 3.76 -22.07
N GLN A 155 -15.96 4.37 -20.90
CA GLN A 155 -17.16 5.19 -20.70
C GLN A 155 -17.18 6.43 -21.61
N ILE A 156 -16.02 7.07 -21.85
CA ILE A 156 -15.91 8.17 -22.83
C ILE A 156 -16.25 7.65 -24.21
N ARG A 157 -15.69 6.52 -24.65
CA ARG A 157 -15.97 5.91 -25.96
C ARG A 157 -17.49 5.65 -26.15
N LEU A 158 -18.15 5.12 -25.12
CA LEU A 158 -19.60 4.88 -25.16
C LEU A 158 -20.40 6.19 -25.16
N ALA A 159 -19.95 7.20 -24.43
CA ALA A 159 -20.59 8.51 -24.42
C ALA A 159 -20.44 9.24 -25.78
N GLU A 160 -19.29 9.13 -26.43
CA GLU A 160 -19.06 9.67 -27.77
C GLU A 160 -19.95 8.97 -28.82
N LEU A 161 -20.07 7.64 -28.74
CA LEU A 161 -21.01 6.90 -29.60
C LEU A 161 -22.46 7.36 -29.36
N SER A 162 -22.87 7.54 -28.11
CA SER A 162 -24.20 8.05 -27.76
C SER A 162 -24.45 9.45 -28.32
N LEU A 163 -23.46 10.33 -28.21
CA LEU A 163 -23.54 11.70 -28.72
C LEU A 163 -23.68 11.72 -30.24
N GLU A 164 -22.90 10.92 -30.96
CA GLU A 164 -22.95 10.83 -32.39
C GLU A 164 -24.34 10.33 -32.86
N LEU A 165 -24.86 9.27 -32.24
CA LEU A 165 -26.20 8.76 -32.55
C LEU A 165 -27.30 9.78 -32.23
N ALA A 166 -27.15 10.58 -31.20
CA ALA A 166 -28.11 11.63 -30.82
C ALA A 166 -28.07 12.80 -31.83
N ARG A 167 -26.88 13.22 -32.29
CA ARG A 167 -26.72 14.24 -33.33
C ARG A 167 -27.36 13.82 -34.65
N GLN A 168 -27.03 12.63 -35.14
CA GLN A 168 -27.64 12.07 -36.36
C GLN A 168 -29.16 12.00 -36.26
N SER A 169 -29.71 11.62 -35.09
CA SER A 169 -31.16 11.62 -34.84
C SER A 169 -31.76 13.00 -34.97
N ARG A 170 -31.24 13.97 -34.25
CA ARG A 170 -31.75 15.33 -34.23
C ARG A 170 -31.73 15.93 -35.67
N ASP A 171 -30.65 15.74 -36.40
CA ASP A 171 -30.51 16.26 -37.76
C ASP A 171 -31.51 15.61 -38.75
N THR A 172 -31.71 14.30 -38.62
CA THR A 172 -32.68 13.58 -39.43
C THR A 172 -34.11 14.05 -39.13
N ILE A 173 -34.47 14.18 -37.87
CA ILE A 173 -35.82 14.64 -37.46
C ILE A 173 -36.02 16.10 -37.89
N GLN A 174 -35.02 16.96 -37.75
CA GLN A 174 -35.10 18.34 -38.19
C GLN A 174 -35.41 18.47 -39.69
N ARG A 175 -34.77 17.63 -40.54
CA ARG A 175 -35.08 17.56 -41.98
C ARG A 175 -36.53 17.13 -42.24
N ARG A 176 -37.04 16.14 -41.48
CA ARG A 176 -38.41 15.63 -41.58
C ARG A 176 -39.46 16.63 -41.12
N VAL A 177 -39.19 17.40 -40.08
CA VAL A 177 -40.09 18.49 -39.61
C VAL A 177 -40.19 19.56 -40.72
N ARG A 178 -39.05 19.97 -41.29
CA ARG A 178 -39.04 20.92 -42.40
C ARG A 178 -39.80 20.42 -43.64
N ALA A 179 -39.78 19.12 -43.89
CA ALA A 179 -40.56 18.49 -44.98
C ALA A 179 -42.01 18.21 -44.61
N GLY A 180 -42.48 18.57 -43.41
CA GLY A 180 -43.85 18.32 -42.95
C GLY A 180 -44.20 16.86 -42.65
N THR A 181 -43.20 15.96 -42.60
CA THR A 181 -43.39 14.50 -42.47
C THR A 181 -43.29 14.01 -41.01
N THR A 182 -43.00 14.90 -40.03
CA THR A 182 -43.02 14.61 -38.61
C THR A 182 -43.33 15.88 -37.82
N ASN A 183 -43.66 15.75 -36.50
CA ASN A 183 -44.08 16.84 -35.65
C ASN A 183 -42.94 17.46 -34.83
N ASP A 184 -43.12 18.70 -34.36
CA ASP A 184 -42.14 19.43 -33.53
C ASP A 184 -41.84 18.74 -32.21
N ALA A 185 -42.79 18.01 -31.60
CA ALA A 185 -42.58 17.29 -30.37
C ALA A 185 -41.46 16.22 -30.54
N SER A 186 -41.33 15.60 -31.70
CA SER A 186 -40.24 14.66 -31.99
C SER A 186 -38.89 15.38 -32.05
N LEU A 187 -38.84 16.61 -32.61
CA LEU A 187 -37.62 17.42 -32.62
C LEU A 187 -37.21 17.84 -31.22
N GLN A 188 -38.16 18.26 -30.39
CA GLN A 188 -37.86 18.60 -29.01
C GLN A 188 -37.30 17.41 -28.19
N ARG A 189 -37.89 16.21 -28.35
CA ARG A 189 -37.37 14.97 -27.76
C ARG A 189 -35.93 14.65 -28.19
N ALA A 190 -35.65 14.81 -29.50
CA ALA A 190 -34.30 14.56 -30.03
C ALA A 190 -33.30 15.61 -29.54
N THR A 191 -33.71 16.86 -29.37
CA THR A 191 -32.88 17.92 -28.77
C THR A 191 -32.56 17.62 -27.31
N ILE A 192 -33.54 17.20 -26.50
CA ILE A 192 -33.30 16.75 -25.10
C ILE A 192 -32.32 15.59 -25.05
N ALA A 193 -32.47 14.60 -25.96
CA ALA A 193 -31.56 13.44 -26.03
C ALA A 193 -30.12 13.87 -26.38
N LEU A 194 -29.95 14.81 -27.30
CA LEU A 194 -28.65 15.39 -27.66
C LEU A 194 -28.00 16.08 -26.46
N THR A 195 -28.70 17.01 -25.83
CA THR A 195 -28.18 17.72 -24.67
C THR A 195 -27.79 16.76 -23.51
N ARG A 196 -28.60 15.73 -23.27
CA ARG A 196 -28.25 14.69 -22.27
C ARG A 196 -26.97 13.92 -22.65
N SER A 197 -26.76 13.62 -23.95
CA SER A 197 -25.54 12.93 -24.40
C SER A 197 -24.30 13.85 -24.32
N GLU A 198 -24.44 15.15 -24.55
CA GLU A 198 -23.38 16.15 -24.37
C GLU A 198 -22.94 16.23 -22.89
N LEU A 199 -23.91 16.31 -21.99
CA LEU A 199 -23.65 16.33 -20.55
C LEU A 199 -23.02 15.01 -20.06
N ALA A 200 -23.46 13.86 -20.59
CA ALA A 200 -22.90 12.56 -20.26
C ALA A 200 -21.43 12.46 -20.70
N LEU A 201 -21.08 12.97 -21.87
CA LEU A 201 -19.68 13.00 -22.33
C LEU A 201 -18.82 13.93 -21.47
N ALA A 202 -19.34 15.11 -21.11
CA ALA A 202 -18.64 16.02 -20.20
C ALA A 202 -18.38 15.35 -18.84
N GLY A 203 -19.37 14.67 -18.28
CA GLY A 203 -19.25 13.92 -17.03
C GLY A 203 -18.23 12.76 -17.12
N ALA A 204 -18.24 12.00 -18.23
CA ALA A 204 -17.29 10.92 -18.46
C ALA A 204 -15.84 11.43 -18.55
N ARG A 205 -15.61 12.56 -19.19
CA ARG A 205 -14.28 13.20 -19.28
C ARG A 205 -13.77 13.65 -17.89
N GLN A 206 -14.66 14.25 -17.09
CA GLN A 206 -14.32 14.63 -15.71
C GLN A 206 -13.99 13.39 -14.85
N GLN A 207 -14.72 12.30 -15.03
CA GLN A 207 -14.47 11.05 -14.32
C GLN A 207 -13.11 10.43 -14.68
N LEU A 208 -12.71 10.47 -15.96
CA LEU A 208 -11.38 10.03 -16.38
C LEU A 208 -10.29 10.88 -15.74
N THR A 209 -10.44 12.21 -15.70
CA THR A 209 -9.50 13.11 -15.04
C THR A 209 -9.33 12.74 -13.57
N SER A 210 -10.43 12.51 -12.84
CA SER A 210 -10.40 12.11 -11.43
C SER A 210 -9.76 10.72 -11.24
N ALA A 211 -10.05 9.77 -12.13
CA ALA A 211 -9.48 8.43 -12.07
C ALA A 211 -7.95 8.44 -12.29
N ARG A 212 -7.46 9.26 -13.24
CA ARG A 212 -6.02 9.43 -13.49
C ARG A 212 -5.29 10.01 -12.27
N VAL A 213 -5.85 11.04 -11.64
CA VAL A 213 -5.30 11.61 -10.41
C VAL A 213 -5.26 10.58 -9.29
N SER A 214 -6.35 9.81 -9.10
CA SER A 214 -6.41 8.75 -8.10
C SER A 214 -5.41 7.63 -8.34
N LEU A 215 -5.12 7.29 -9.60
CA LEU A 215 -4.09 6.31 -9.93
C LEU A 215 -2.69 6.87 -9.68
N ALA A 216 -2.39 8.09 -10.12
CA ALA A 216 -1.10 8.75 -9.91
C ALA A 216 -0.76 8.90 -8.41
N ALA A 217 -1.76 9.12 -7.57
CA ALA A 217 -1.59 9.20 -6.11
C ALA A 217 -1.02 7.92 -5.49
N GLN A 218 -1.11 6.74 -6.17
CA GLN A 218 -0.54 5.49 -5.69
C GLN A 218 1.00 5.53 -5.60
N TRP A 219 1.65 6.35 -6.38
CA TRP A 219 3.10 6.59 -6.31
C TRP A 219 3.45 8.03 -5.90
N GLY A 220 2.51 8.74 -5.26
CA GLY A 220 2.75 10.05 -4.64
C GLY A 220 2.70 11.23 -5.61
N GLU A 221 2.29 11.06 -6.87
CA GLU A 221 2.12 12.15 -7.81
C GLU A 221 0.73 12.79 -7.65
N SER A 222 0.67 14.12 -7.51
CA SER A 222 -0.58 14.89 -7.47
C SER A 222 -1.14 15.21 -8.86
N GLN A 223 -0.29 15.15 -9.90
CA GLN A 223 -0.67 15.35 -11.28
C GLN A 223 -0.21 14.15 -12.11
N PRO A 224 -1.12 13.51 -12.88
CA PRO A 224 -0.76 12.33 -13.66
C PRO A 224 0.19 12.70 -14.81
N SER A 225 1.30 11.96 -14.91
CA SER A 225 2.29 12.05 -15.97
C SER A 225 1.95 11.23 -17.21
N PHE A 226 0.77 10.61 -17.26
CA PHE A 226 0.27 9.78 -18.35
C PHE A 226 -1.09 10.26 -18.84
N GLU A 227 -1.43 9.99 -20.10
CA GLU A 227 -2.70 10.40 -20.70
C GLU A 227 -3.73 9.28 -20.71
N ARG A 228 -3.30 8.06 -20.98
CA ARG A 228 -4.14 6.87 -21.03
C ARG A 228 -3.45 5.65 -20.42
N VAL A 229 -4.26 4.64 -20.07
CA VAL A 229 -3.78 3.33 -19.62
C VAL A 229 -4.02 2.27 -20.69
N LEU A 230 -3.13 1.28 -20.76
CA LEU A 230 -3.25 0.13 -21.66
C LEU A 230 -3.88 -1.03 -20.92
N ALA A 231 -5.15 -1.30 -21.18
CA ALA A 231 -5.90 -2.38 -20.55
C ALA A 231 -6.78 -3.12 -21.56
N SER A 232 -6.85 -4.44 -21.42
CA SER A 232 -7.71 -5.30 -22.24
C SER A 232 -8.90 -5.78 -21.41
N LEU A 233 -9.84 -4.88 -21.06
CA LEU A 233 -10.96 -5.16 -20.16
C LEU A 233 -11.86 -6.31 -20.63
N TYR A 234 -11.99 -6.51 -21.95
CA TYR A 234 -12.88 -7.53 -22.53
C TYR A 234 -12.22 -8.90 -22.70
N GLN A 235 -10.94 -9.04 -22.35
CA GLN A 235 -10.25 -10.33 -22.33
C GLN A 235 -10.36 -10.94 -20.94
N LEU A 236 -11.36 -11.80 -20.76
CA LEU A 236 -11.60 -12.49 -19.50
C LEU A 236 -10.84 -13.82 -19.48
N VAL A 237 -9.98 -13.99 -18.48
CA VAL A 237 -9.17 -15.19 -18.32
C VAL A 237 -10.01 -16.39 -17.88
N SER A 238 -9.55 -17.59 -18.20
CA SER A 238 -10.13 -18.83 -17.64
C SER A 238 -9.77 -18.93 -16.15
N LEU A 239 -10.79 -19.23 -15.34
CA LEU A 239 -10.56 -19.48 -13.92
C LEU A 239 -10.01 -20.88 -13.70
N PRO A 240 -9.02 -21.06 -12.80
CA PRO A 240 -8.62 -22.39 -12.34
C PRO A 240 -9.79 -23.06 -11.58
N ASP A 241 -9.76 -24.39 -11.45
CA ASP A 241 -10.78 -25.07 -10.66
C ASP A 241 -10.76 -24.60 -9.20
N PHE A 242 -11.94 -24.55 -8.58
CA PHE A 242 -12.08 -24.11 -7.18
C PHE A 242 -11.21 -24.92 -6.21
N ALA A 243 -10.98 -26.20 -6.48
CA ALA A 243 -10.09 -27.04 -5.67
C ALA A 243 -8.63 -26.51 -5.67
N GLN A 244 -8.16 -25.99 -6.81
CA GLN A 244 -6.83 -25.36 -6.92
C GLN A 244 -6.77 -24.04 -6.15
N VAL A 245 -7.79 -23.19 -6.30
CA VAL A 245 -7.91 -21.95 -5.54
C VAL A 245 -7.89 -22.21 -4.03
N ARG A 246 -8.65 -23.22 -3.59
CA ARG A 246 -8.70 -23.64 -2.18
C ARG A 246 -7.34 -24.12 -1.65
N ALA A 247 -6.55 -24.81 -2.48
CA ALA A 247 -5.23 -25.27 -2.08
C ALA A 247 -4.28 -24.10 -1.71
N HIS A 248 -4.41 -22.95 -2.36
CA HIS A 248 -3.61 -21.77 -2.06
C HIS A 248 -3.98 -21.05 -0.75
N LEU A 249 -5.13 -21.38 -0.14
CA LEU A 249 -5.52 -20.75 1.14
C LEU A 249 -4.53 -21.03 2.28
N ALA A 250 -3.84 -22.18 2.26
CA ALA A 250 -2.84 -22.50 3.28
C ALA A 250 -1.64 -21.53 3.27
N SER A 251 -1.33 -20.94 2.12
CA SER A 251 -0.26 -19.95 1.92
C SER A 251 -0.75 -18.49 1.98
N SER A 252 -2.05 -18.28 2.26
CA SER A 252 -2.64 -16.95 2.37
C SER A 252 -1.85 -16.05 3.33
N PRO A 253 -1.57 -14.78 2.95
CA PRO A 253 -0.93 -13.82 3.85
C PRO A 253 -1.66 -13.65 5.18
N GLU A 254 -2.99 -13.72 5.16
CA GLU A 254 -3.83 -13.62 6.35
C GLU A 254 -3.62 -14.81 7.32
N LEU A 255 -3.51 -16.04 6.82
CA LEU A 255 -3.29 -17.22 7.67
C LEU A 255 -1.83 -17.39 8.09
N THR A 256 -0.88 -17.08 7.22
CA THR A 256 0.55 -17.19 7.56
C THR A 256 0.98 -16.22 8.65
N ARG A 257 0.29 -15.09 8.83
CA ARG A 257 0.48 -14.16 9.93
C ARG A 257 0.33 -14.86 11.29
N PHE A 258 -0.66 -15.73 11.45
CA PHE A 258 -0.93 -16.42 12.73
C PHE A 258 0.25 -17.28 13.21
N LEU A 259 1.05 -17.84 12.30
CA LEU A 259 2.25 -18.60 12.68
C LEU A 259 3.31 -17.71 13.35
N THR A 260 3.49 -16.49 12.86
CA THR A 260 4.45 -15.54 13.44
C THR A 260 3.91 -14.95 14.73
N GLU A 261 2.63 -14.63 14.78
CA GLU A 261 1.96 -14.12 15.97
C GLU A 261 1.98 -15.17 17.12
N LYS A 262 1.79 -16.43 16.79
CA LYS A 262 1.88 -17.53 17.77
C LYS A 262 3.26 -17.59 18.43
N ARG A 263 4.35 -17.44 17.66
CA ARG A 263 5.72 -17.39 18.20
C ARG A 263 5.90 -16.19 19.13
N LEU A 264 5.35 -15.03 18.75
CA LEU A 264 5.40 -13.83 19.60
C LEU A 264 4.64 -14.06 20.91
N ARG A 265 3.40 -14.58 20.88
CA ARG A 265 2.61 -14.86 22.10
C ARG A 265 3.28 -15.90 23.01
N GLU A 266 3.91 -16.91 22.42
CA GLU A 266 4.69 -17.89 23.17
C GLU A 266 5.90 -17.24 23.86
N ALA A 267 6.66 -16.39 23.17
CA ALA A 267 7.79 -15.66 23.75
C ALA A 267 7.33 -14.69 24.85
N GLU A 268 6.20 -14.01 24.69
CA GLU A 268 5.61 -13.15 25.72
C GLU A 268 5.20 -13.94 26.97
N LEU A 269 4.66 -15.15 26.81
CA LEU A 269 4.36 -16.06 27.91
C LEU A 269 5.65 -16.49 28.65
N GLN A 270 6.71 -16.84 27.92
CA GLN A 270 7.98 -17.21 28.53
C GLN A 270 8.62 -16.03 29.27
N LEU A 271 8.55 -14.82 28.72
CA LEU A 271 8.99 -13.61 29.40
C LEU A 271 8.19 -13.36 30.67
N ALA A 272 6.87 -13.55 30.67
CA ALA A 272 6.03 -13.39 31.83
C ALA A 272 6.43 -14.39 32.94
N ARG A 273 6.75 -15.64 32.57
CA ARG A 273 7.28 -16.67 33.52
C ARG A 273 8.65 -16.29 34.05
N ALA A 274 9.56 -15.79 33.22
CA ALA A 274 10.88 -15.35 33.60
C ALA A 274 10.83 -14.17 34.58
N ARG A 275 9.89 -13.24 34.42
CA ARG A 275 9.68 -12.10 35.31
C ARG A 275 9.21 -12.49 36.71
N GLY A 276 8.61 -13.66 36.85
CA GLY A 276 8.27 -14.21 38.20
C GLY A 276 9.48 -14.64 39.02
N ARG A 277 10.67 -14.73 38.45
CA ARG A 277 11.89 -15.00 39.17
C ARG A 277 12.47 -13.71 39.71
N GLN A 278 12.99 -13.76 40.97
CA GLN A 278 13.56 -12.61 41.65
C GLN A 278 14.95 -12.29 41.10
N ASP A 279 15.32 -11.01 41.09
CA ASP A 279 16.65 -10.56 40.74
C ASP A 279 17.52 -10.41 41.96
N LEU A 280 18.82 -10.53 41.79
CA LEU A 280 19.79 -10.35 42.82
C LEU A 280 20.47 -8.99 42.63
N ARG A 281 20.46 -8.16 43.68
CA ARG A 281 21.25 -6.92 43.74
C ARG A 281 22.52 -7.17 44.54
N VAL A 282 23.66 -6.89 43.95
CA VAL A 282 24.98 -6.96 44.58
C VAL A 282 25.55 -5.55 44.65
N GLY A 283 26.07 -5.15 45.80
CA GLY A 283 26.69 -3.85 46.00
C GLY A 283 28.00 -3.93 46.77
N ILE A 284 28.94 -3.07 46.40
CA ILE A 284 30.20 -2.86 47.12
C ILE A 284 30.34 -1.36 47.44
N GLY A 285 30.88 -1.04 48.59
CA GLY A 285 31.02 0.36 49.02
C GLY A 285 32.08 0.60 50.05
N VAL A 286 32.24 1.86 50.38
CA VAL A 286 33.08 2.34 51.47
C VAL A 286 32.21 3.19 52.38
N LYS A 287 32.41 3.04 53.68
CA LYS A 287 31.76 3.79 54.75
C LYS A 287 32.84 4.53 55.53
N GLN A 288 32.66 5.82 55.75
CA GLN A 288 33.47 6.65 56.65
C GLN A 288 32.65 6.97 57.89
N MET A 289 33.25 6.80 59.05
CA MET A 289 32.69 7.12 60.36
C MET A 289 33.41 8.33 60.91
N GLN A 290 32.70 9.45 61.13
CA GLN A 290 33.29 10.75 61.50
C GLN A 290 33.75 10.77 62.98
N ASP A 291 33.12 9.99 63.84
CA ASP A 291 33.44 9.98 65.32
C ASP A 291 34.76 9.27 65.63
N THR A 292 35.17 8.28 64.80
CA THR A 292 36.42 7.51 64.97
C THR A 292 37.45 7.82 63.88
N ASP A 293 37.09 8.59 62.86
CA ASP A 293 37.88 8.84 61.63
C ASP A 293 38.33 7.54 60.92
N GLU A 294 37.49 6.51 61.01
CA GLU A 294 37.76 5.19 60.41
C GLU A 294 36.98 4.96 59.13
N HIS A 295 37.53 4.07 58.27
CA HIS A 295 36.91 3.63 57.04
C HIS A 295 36.63 2.12 57.09
N ALA A 296 35.48 1.73 56.57
CA ALA A 296 35.09 0.35 56.43
C ALA A 296 34.64 0.03 55.00
N PHE A 297 34.91 -1.19 54.51
CA PHE A 297 34.32 -1.68 53.27
C PHE A 297 32.97 -2.32 53.56
N THR A 298 32.02 -2.10 52.68
CA THR A 298 30.68 -2.70 52.74
C THR A 298 30.45 -3.61 51.55
N LEU A 299 29.87 -4.79 51.78
CA LEU A 299 29.36 -5.70 50.77
C LEU A 299 27.86 -5.87 51.05
N SER A 300 27.03 -5.60 50.09
CA SER A 300 25.58 -5.76 50.19
C SER A 300 25.08 -6.79 49.19
N LEU A 301 24.16 -7.62 49.65
CA LEU A 301 23.44 -8.60 48.85
C LEU A 301 21.97 -8.47 49.20
N SER A 302 21.13 -8.18 48.20
CA SER A 302 19.70 -8.01 48.41
C SER A 302 18.92 -8.77 47.33
N MET A 303 17.93 -9.54 47.75
CA MET A 303 17.02 -10.27 46.86
C MET A 303 15.61 -10.20 47.45
N PRO A 304 14.61 -9.72 46.64
CA PRO A 304 13.22 -9.79 47.08
C PRO A 304 12.79 -11.24 47.32
N ILE A 305 11.99 -11.50 48.37
CA ILE A 305 11.41 -12.82 48.61
C ILE A 305 10.00 -12.84 48.05
N GLY A 306 9.78 -13.59 46.97
CA GLY A 306 8.51 -13.68 46.27
C GLY A 306 7.49 -14.55 47.01
N THR A 307 6.92 -14.04 48.09
CA THR A 307 5.90 -14.74 48.89
C THR A 307 4.51 -14.64 48.27
N SER A 308 4.13 -13.48 47.76
CA SER A 308 2.78 -13.19 47.24
C SER A 308 2.78 -12.98 45.72
N ASP A 309 3.64 -12.09 45.21
CA ASP A 309 3.72 -11.80 43.78
C ASP A 309 4.85 -12.60 43.11
N ARG A 310 4.46 -13.56 42.29
CA ARG A 310 5.30 -14.39 41.42
C ARG A 310 4.92 -14.18 39.96
N ASN A 311 4.29 -13.06 39.66
CA ASN A 311 3.77 -12.72 38.34
C ASN A 311 2.69 -13.69 37.80
N GLN A 312 2.01 -14.42 38.72
CA GLN A 312 1.06 -15.47 38.37
C GLN A 312 -0.14 -14.96 37.56
N GLY A 313 -0.62 -13.75 37.86
CA GLY A 313 -1.73 -13.12 37.14
C GLY A 313 -1.34 -12.78 35.68
N THR A 314 -0.15 -12.20 35.47
CA THR A 314 0.37 -11.92 34.14
C THR A 314 0.61 -13.21 33.33
N VAL A 315 1.14 -14.25 33.98
CA VAL A 315 1.35 -15.56 33.33
C VAL A 315 0.02 -16.17 32.92
N ALA A 316 -1.02 -16.11 33.77
CA ALA A 316 -2.35 -16.60 33.44
C ALA A 316 -2.97 -15.81 32.24
N ALA A 317 -2.84 -14.47 32.25
CA ALA A 317 -3.31 -13.62 31.17
C ALA A 317 -2.61 -13.96 29.84
N ARG A 318 -1.27 -14.03 29.82
CA ARG A 318 -0.51 -14.37 28.61
C ARG A 318 -0.79 -15.78 28.10
N ARG A 319 -1.09 -16.72 29.01
CA ARG A 319 -1.51 -18.07 28.63
C ARG A 319 -2.89 -18.06 27.94
N ALA A 320 -3.84 -17.34 28.50
CA ALA A 320 -5.17 -17.20 27.92
C ALA A 320 -5.11 -16.54 26.52
N GLU A 321 -4.30 -15.48 26.36
CA GLU A 321 -4.06 -14.82 25.05
C GLU A 321 -3.43 -15.78 24.02
N TYR A 322 -2.49 -16.62 24.43
CA TYR A 322 -1.91 -17.65 23.56
C TYR A 322 -2.94 -18.72 23.14
N GLU A 323 -3.77 -19.16 24.07
CA GLU A 323 -4.83 -20.14 23.80
C GLU A 323 -5.95 -19.53 22.91
N GLN A 324 -6.30 -18.27 23.11
CA GLN A 324 -7.26 -17.50 22.30
C GLN A 324 -6.85 -17.45 20.82
N LEU A 325 -5.56 -17.25 20.54
CA LEU A 325 -5.05 -17.14 19.16
C LEU A 325 -5.39 -18.37 18.30
N ALA A 326 -5.44 -19.56 18.85
CA ALA A 326 -5.82 -20.76 18.13
C ALA A 326 -7.28 -20.74 17.68
N LEU A 327 -8.17 -20.12 18.47
CA LEU A 327 -9.58 -19.94 18.12
C LEU A 327 -9.74 -18.82 17.08
N GLU A 328 -8.96 -17.75 17.18
CA GLU A 328 -8.92 -16.67 16.19
C GLU A 328 -8.44 -17.18 14.83
N GLU A 329 -7.36 -18.00 14.78
CA GLU A 329 -6.90 -18.65 13.55
C GLU A 329 -7.99 -19.53 12.94
N LYS A 330 -8.69 -20.32 13.75
CA LYS A 330 -9.77 -21.18 13.27
C LYS A 330 -10.94 -20.35 12.69
N ALA A 331 -11.32 -19.27 13.37
CA ALA A 331 -12.38 -18.38 12.91
C ALA A 331 -11.98 -17.70 11.58
N ALA A 332 -10.76 -17.13 11.51
CA ALA A 332 -10.23 -16.50 10.31
C ALA A 332 -10.18 -17.48 9.13
N ARG A 333 -9.79 -18.73 9.36
CA ARG A 333 -9.77 -19.78 8.30
C ARG A 333 -11.16 -20.08 7.75
N VAL A 334 -12.19 -20.15 8.61
CA VAL A 334 -13.58 -20.39 8.17
C VAL A 334 -14.10 -19.18 7.38
N GLU A 335 -13.87 -17.99 7.88
CA GLU A 335 -14.28 -16.75 7.21
C GLU A 335 -13.61 -16.56 5.86
N LEU A 336 -12.29 -16.77 5.80
CA LEU A 336 -11.51 -16.68 4.56
C LEU A 336 -12.02 -17.69 3.52
N MET A 337 -12.31 -18.93 3.92
CA MET A 337 -12.86 -19.96 3.03
C MET A 337 -14.22 -19.51 2.46
N ALA A 338 -15.13 -19.04 3.30
CA ALA A 338 -16.45 -18.56 2.87
C ALA A 338 -16.34 -17.36 1.91
N ARG A 339 -15.42 -16.44 2.21
CA ARG A 339 -15.15 -15.25 1.40
C ARG A 339 -14.58 -15.60 0.03
N VAL A 340 -13.61 -16.51 -0.03
CA VAL A 340 -13.00 -16.98 -1.28
C VAL A 340 -14.02 -17.75 -2.12
N GLN A 341 -14.86 -18.58 -1.52
CA GLN A 341 -15.91 -19.29 -2.24
C GLN A 341 -16.92 -18.34 -2.87
N ARG A 342 -17.36 -17.32 -2.13
CA ARG A 342 -18.27 -16.28 -2.65
C ARG A 342 -17.64 -15.54 -3.83
N LEU A 343 -16.39 -15.07 -3.70
CA LEU A 343 -15.68 -14.37 -4.78
C LEU A 343 -15.52 -15.25 -6.03
N TYR A 344 -15.24 -16.53 -5.86
CA TYR A 344 -15.15 -17.47 -6.98
C TYR A 344 -16.50 -17.62 -7.72
N GLN A 345 -17.60 -17.68 -6.99
CA GLN A 345 -18.94 -17.71 -7.57
C GLN A 345 -19.26 -16.42 -8.31
N GLU A 346 -18.97 -15.25 -7.71
CA GLU A 346 -19.12 -13.95 -8.35
C GLU A 346 -18.32 -13.85 -9.65
N LEU A 347 -17.06 -14.28 -9.66
CA LEU A 347 -16.23 -14.36 -10.86
C LEU A 347 -16.85 -15.20 -11.97
N THR A 348 -17.39 -16.36 -11.60
CA THR A 348 -18.08 -17.25 -12.56
C THR A 348 -19.29 -16.56 -13.18
N VAL A 349 -20.10 -15.89 -12.36
CA VAL A 349 -21.28 -15.14 -12.83
C VAL A 349 -20.89 -13.99 -13.72
N PHE A 350 -19.92 -13.14 -13.31
CA PHE A 350 -19.49 -11.99 -14.11
C PHE A 350 -18.93 -12.41 -15.48
N ARG A 351 -18.12 -13.47 -15.51
CA ARG A 351 -17.61 -14.02 -16.77
C ARG A 351 -18.74 -14.48 -17.68
N GLN A 352 -19.64 -15.31 -17.15
CA GLN A 352 -20.79 -15.81 -17.93
C GLN A 352 -21.68 -14.66 -18.43
N THR A 353 -21.95 -13.66 -17.60
CA THR A 353 -22.73 -12.49 -17.97
C THR A 353 -22.07 -11.74 -19.12
N ALA A 354 -20.78 -11.40 -19.00
CA ALA A 354 -20.07 -10.68 -20.05
C ALA A 354 -20.03 -11.48 -21.37
N GLU A 355 -19.79 -12.80 -21.30
CA GLU A 355 -19.76 -13.68 -22.47
C GLU A 355 -21.15 -13.78 -23.16
N GLN A 356 -22.23 -13.99 -22.40
CA GLN A 356 -23.58 -14.09 -22.95
C GLN A 356 -24.05 -12.76 -23.56
N LEU A 357 -23.81 -11.65 -22.86
CA LEU A 357 -24.13 -10.32 -23.39
C LEU A 357 -23.34 -10.03 -24.69
N ARG A 358 -22.05 -10.36 -24.74
CA ARG A 358 -21.20 -10.11 -25.89
C ARG A 358 -21.56 -11.01 -27.09
N LEU A 359 -21.82 -12.30 -26.83
CA LEU A 359 -22.01 -13.29 -27.90
C LEU A 359 -23.46 -13.37 -28.40
N LYS A 360 -24.46 -13.01 -27.57
CA LYS A 360 -25.87 -13.13 -27.93
C LYS A 360 -26.60 -11.79 -27.93
N ALA A 361 -26.57 -11.04 -26.84
CA ALA A 361 -27.37 -9.84 -26.70
C ALA A 361 -26.88 -8.68 -27.60
N LEU A 362 -25.56 -8.45 -27.65
CA LEU A 362 -24.99 -7.37 -28.44
C LEU A 362 -25.22 -7.53 -29.97
N PRO A 363 -25.02 -8.70 -30.59
CA PRO A 363 -25.39 -8.91 -32.00
C PRO A 363 -26.86 -8.69 -32.22
N ALA A 364 -27.75 -9.27 -31.40
CA ALA A 364 -29.20 -9.09 -31.54
C ALA A 364 -29.62 -7.60 -31.43
N ALA A 365 -29.04 -6.86 -30.47
CA ALA A 365 -29.31 -5.42 -30.31
C ALA A 365 -28.80 -4.59 -31.52
N ARG A 366 -27.68 -4.98 -32.13
CA ARG A 366 -27.18 -4.36 -33.37
C ARG A 366 -28.08 -4.61 -34.57
N ASP A 367 -28.50 -5.87 -34.74
CA ASP A 367 -29.39 -6.28 -35.84
C ASP A 367 -30.77 -5.60 -35.72
N ALA A 368 -31.30 -5.53 -34.49
CA ALA A 368 -32.55 -4.84 -34.19
C ALA A 368 -32.44 -3.33 -34.52
N LEU A 369 -31.37 -2.69 -34.08
CA LEU A 369 -31.14 -1.26 -34.39
C LEU A 369 -31.03 -1.00 -35.86
N GLU A 370 -30.30 -1.84 -36.61
CA GLU A 370 -30.16 -1.71 -38.05
C GLU A 370 -31.50 -1.87 -38.78
N SER A 371 -32.28 -2.89 -38.38
CA SER A 371 -33.61 -3.15 -38.96
C SER A 371 -34.59 -2.01 -38.69
N ILE A 372 -34.65 -1.53 -37.43
CA ILE A 372 -35.50 -0.40 -37.06
C ILE A 372 -35.03 0.89 -37.70
N SER A 373 -33.73 1.13 -37.86
CA SER A 373 -33.21 2.33 -38.53
C SER A 373 -33.63 2.39 -40.02
N ARG A 374 -33.46 1.26 -40.72
CA ARG A 374 -33.90 1.14 -42.14
C ARG A 374 -35.42 1.30 -42.26
N GLY A 375 -36.19 0.71 -41.33
CA GLY A 375 -37.66 0.85 -41.35
C GLY A 375 -38.14 2.26 -40.98
N TYR A 376 -37.44 2.96 -40.08
CA TYR A 376 -37.69 4.35 -39.77
C TYR A 376 -37.50 5.27 -40.99
N GLU A 377 -36.46 5.04 -41.78
CA GLU A 377 -36.24 5.78 -43.04
C GLU A 377 -37.38 5.62 -44.04
N ARG A 378 -38.00 4.44 -44.06
CA ARG A 378 -39.16 4.10 -44.93
C ARG A 378 -40.51 4.51 -44.30
N GLY A 379 -40.55 5.06 -43.06
CA GLY A 379 -41.75 5.45 -42.38
C GLY A 379 -42.53 4.29 -41.71
N LEU A 380 -41.93 3.09 -41.59
CA LEU A 380 -42.53 1.89 -40.99
C LEU A 380 -42.43 1.91 -39.46
N TYR A 381 -41.44 2.58 -38.89
CA TYR A 381 -41.23 2.73 -37.46
C TYR A 381 -41.26 4.19 -37.05
N THR A 382 -41.60 4.42 -35.77
CA THR A 382 -41.61 5.74 -35.13
C THR A 382 -40.22 6.14 -34.63
N TYR A 383 -40.04 7.43 -34.37
CA TYR A 383 -38.83 7.91 -33.69
C TYR A 383 -38.63 7.28 -32.31
N LEU A 384 -39.73 6.99 -31.60
CA LEU A 384 -39.64 6.39 -30.25
C LEU A 384 -39.03 5.00 -30.32
N GLU A 385 -39.42 4.16 -31.27
CA GLU A 385 -38.87 2.82 -31.52
C GLU A 385 -37.37 2.88 -31.87
N LEU A 386 -36.99 3.83 -32.75
CA LEU A 386 -35.57 4.03 -33.06
C LEU A 386 -34.75 4.47 -31.88
N ALA A 387 -35.28 5.40 -31.06
CA ALA A 387 -34.63 5.88 -29.86
C ALA A 387 -34.49 4.77 -28.81
N GLU A 388 -35.49 3.88 -28.70
CA GLU A 388 -35.44 2.71 -27.83
C GLU A 388 -34.36 1.70 -28.26
N ALA A 389 -34.33 1.31 -29.54
CA ALA A 389 -33.32 0.39 -30.04
C ALA A 389 -31.88 0.92 -29.85
N ARG A 390 -31.68 2.23 -29.98
CA ARG A 390 -30.39 2.86 -29.68
C ARG A 390 -30.02 2.79 -28.18
N ARG A 391 -30.97 3.06 -27.31
CA ARG A 391 -30.77 2.97 -25.87
C ARG A 391 -30.44 1.55 -25.43
N GLU A 392 -31.17 0.57 -25.98
CA GLU A 392 -30.96 -0.86 -25.67
C GLU A 392 -29.55 -1.31 -26.09
N ARG A 393 -29.11 -1.00 -27.31
CA ARG A 393 -27.74 -1.30 -27.72
C ARG A 393 -26.69 -0.70 -26.79
N LEU A 394 -26.82 0.57 -26.40
CA LEU A 394 -25.90 1.24 -25.51
C LEU A 394 -25.95 0.67 -24.08
N ALA A 395 -27.14 0.22 -23.63
CA ALA A 395 -27.31 -0.45 -22.34
C ALA A 395 -26.53 -1.77 -22.34
N VAL A 396 -26.71 -2.61 -23.35
CA VAL A 396 -25.97 -3.88 -23.48
C VAL A 396 -24.45 -3.66 -23.51
N GLU A 397 -23.95 -2.65 -24.23
CA GLU A 397 -22.50 -2.34 -24.24
C GLU A 397 -22.00 -1.89 -22.85
N ARG A 398 -22.78 -1.12 -22.08
CA ARG A 398 -22.45 -0.73 -20.69
C ARG A 398 -22.47 -1.92 -19.75
N ASP A 399 -23.43 -2.82 -19.89
CA ASP A 399 -23.56 -4.03 -19.07
C ASP A 399 -22.38 -4.97 -19.29
N ILE A 400 -21.92 -5.13 -20.55
CA ILE A 400 -20.70 -5.88 -20.87
C ILE A 400 -19.49 -5.25 -20.17
N LEU A 401 -19.32 -3.93 -20.26
CA LEU A 401 -18.21 -3.21 -19.61
C LEU A 401 -18.27 -3.42 -18.08
N THR A 402 -19.45 -3.28 -17.50
CA THR A 402 -19.65 -3.43 -16.05
C THR A 402 -19.32 -4.85 -15.59
N ALA A 403 -19.80 -5.87 -16.30
CA ALA A 403 -19.51 -7.27 -15.97
C ALA A 403 -18.01 -7.58 -16.12
N ALA A 404 -17.35 -7.07 -17.15
CA ALA A 404 -15.92 -7.25 -17.37
C ALA A 404 -15.08 -6.58 -16.28
N VAL A 405 -15.39 -5.35 -15.90
CA VAL A 405 -14.69 -4.63 -14.83
C VAL A 405 -14.89 -5.32 -13.48
N ASN A 406 -16.13 -5.73 -13.16
CA ASN A 406 -16.41 -6.47 -11.93
C ASN A 406 -15.65 -7.79 -11.86
N PHE A 407 -15.54 -8.52 -13.00
CA PHE A 407 -14.72 -9.72 -13.09
C PHE A 407 -13.26 -9.42 -12.68
N HIS A 408 -12.62 -8.43 -13.30
CA HIS A 408 -11.23 -8.09 -13.00
C HIS A 408 -11.03 -7.61 -11.57
N GLN A 409 -11.92 -6.77 -11.03
CA GLN A 409 -11.83 -6.28 -9.64
C GLN A 409 -12.00 -7.41 -8.61
N THR A 410 -12.93 -8.33 -8.88
CA THR A 410 -13.13 -9.51 -8.03
C THR A 410 -11.93 -10.46 -8.10
N LEU A 411 -11.34 -10.63 -9.29
CA LEU A 411 -10.13 -11.42 -9.50
C LEU A 411 -8.95 -10.87 -8.68
N VAL A 412 -8.71 -9.57 -8.75
CA VAL A 412 -7.67 -8.89 -7.94
C VAL A 412 -7.89 -9.13 -6.44
N THR A 413 -9.14 -9.09 -5.99
CA THR A 413 -9.47 -9.36 -4.59
C THR A 413 -9.20 -10.82 -4.22
N LEU A 414 -9.49 -11.76 -5.10
CA LEU A 414 -9.22 -13.19 -4.90
C LEU A 414 -7.70 -13.45 -4.84
N GLU A 415 -6.92 -12.88 -5.75
CA GLU A 415 -5.46 -12.98 -5.78
C GLU A 415 -4.81 -12.35 -4.53
N GLN A 416 -5.32 -11.20 -4.08
CA GLN A 416 -4.89 -10.57 -2.83
C GLN A 416 -5.09 -11.49 -1.61
N LEU A 417 -6.24 -12.18 -1.52
CA LEU A 417 -6.56 -13.06 -0.40
C LEU A 417 -5.75 -14.37 -0.40
N THR A 418 -5.47 -14.89 -1.58
CA THR A 418 -4.71 -16.15 -1.74
C THR A 418 -3.19 -15.92 -1.72
N GLY A 419 -2.74 -14.69 -1.95
CA GLY A 419 -1.32 -14.35 -2.03
C GLY A 419 -0.62 -14.89 -3.29
N THR A 420 -1.40 -15.25 -4.33
CA THR A 420 -0.86 -15.83 -5.57
C THR A 420 -1.51 -15.18 -6.78
N GLY A 421 -0.72 -14.82 -7.79
CA GLY A 421 -1.21 -14.47 -9.12
C GLY A 421 -1.72 -15.73 -9.82
N MET A 422 -3.04 -15.87 -9.97
CA MET A 422 -3.68 -17.10 -10.50
C MET A 422 -3.67 -17.19 -12.01
N THR A 423 -3.50 -16.09 -12.69
CA THR A 423 -3.83 -16.00 -14.12
C THR A 423 -2.67 -15.58 -15.02
N GLY A 424 -1.52 -15.21 -14.44
CA GLY A 424 -0.35 -14.74 -15.20
C GLY A 424 -0.56 -13.44 -16.00
N GLN A 425 -1.81 -12.96 -16.14
CA GLN A 425 -2.11 -11.67 -16.77
C GLN A 425 -1.72 -10.47 -15.91
N TRP A 426 -1.82 -10.65 -14.59
CA TRP A 426 -1.53 -9.64 -13.60
C TRP A 426 -0.64 -10.29 -12.54
N THR A 427 0.66 -10.39 -12.78
CA THR A 427 1.56 -10.93 -11.76
C THR A 427 1.68 -9.94 -10.62
N LEU A 428 0.83 -10.08 -9.61
CA LEU A 428 0.96 -9.38 -8.34
C LEU A 428 2.15 -9.92 -7.52
N GLU A 429 2.91 -10.88 -8.05
CA GLU A 429 4.14 -11.35 -7.40
C GLU A 429 5.15 -10.20 -7.33
N PRO A 430 5.47 -9.70 -6.13
CA PRO A 430 6.36 -8.55 -5.94
C PRO A 430 7.75 -8.74 -6.58
N ASP A 431 8.20 -9.99 -6.71
CA ASP A 431 9.50 -10.33 -7.27
C ASP A 431 9.49 -10.43 -8.81
N ALA A 432 8.35 -10.69 -9.43
CA ALA A 432 8.20 -10.70 -10.89
C ALA A 432 8.27 -9.28 -11.48
N VAL A 433 7.73 -8.28 -10.76
CA VAL A 433 7.78 -6.87 -11.18
C VAL A 433 9.23 -6.34 -11.14
N LYS A 434 10.03 -6.74 -10.15
CA LYS A 434 11.47 -6.39 -10.12
C LYS A 434 12.26 -6.96 -11.29
N ARG A 435 11.93 -8.17 -11.76
CA ARG A 435 12.62 -8.79 -12.90
C ARG A 435 12.26 -8.12 -14.22
N ALA A 436 11.04 -7.63 -14.38
CA ALA A 436 10.60 -6.94 -15.58
C ALA A 436 11.17 -5.51 -15.71
N GLY A 437 11.42 -4.82 -14.58
CA GLY A 437 12.03 -3.47 -14.55
C GLY A 437 13.57 -3.47 -14.66
N GLY A 438 14.23 -4.61 -14.44
CA GLY A 438 15.70 -4.72 -14.41
C GLY A 438 16.37 -5.04 -15.75
N SER A 439 15.63 -5.21 -16.86
CA SER A 439 16.22 -5.61 -18.14
C SER A 439 16.52 -4.45 -19.12
N SER A 440 16.37 -3.20 -18.69
CA SER A 440 16.78 -2.04 -19.52
C SER A 440 17.94 -1.28 -18.87
N GLY A 441 19.16 -1.70 -19.18
CA GLY A 441 20.32 -0.86 -18.91
C GLY A 441 21.42 -1.60 -18.15
N ILE A 442 22.38 -2.04 -18.87
CA ILE A 442 23.83 -1.91 -18.77
C ILE A 442 24.47 -3.16 -19.40
N ASN A 443 24.57 -3.12 -20.73
CA ASN A 443 25.72 -3.74 -21.38
C ASN A 443 26.89 -2.76 -21.21
N ASN A 444 27.76 -3.03 -20.29
CA ASN A 444 29.10 -2.50 -20.34
C ASN A 444 30.02 -3.65 -20.75
N ASP A 445 30.40 -3.61 -22.03
CA ASP A 445 31.61 -4.24 -22.55
C ASP A 445 32.80 -3.79 -21.72
N GLU A 446 33.44 -4.73 -21.03
CA GLU A 446 34.84 -4.64 -20.67
C GLU A 446 35.54 -5.91 -21.18
N GLN A 447 35.85 -5.87 -22.48
CA GLN A 447 36.99 -6.55 -23.02
C GLN A 447 38.14 -5.56 -23.03
N ALA A 448 39.19 -5.89 -22.31
CA ALA A 448 40.61 -5.59 -22.56
C ALA A 448 41.35 -6.10 -21.33
N GLY A 449 42.28 -6.97 -21.41
CA GLY A 449 43.36 -7.19 -22.31
C GLY A 449 44.52 -7.60 -21.44
N GLU A 450 45.01 -8.78 -21.72
CA GLU A 450 46.27 -9.33 -21.20
C GLU A 450 47.42 -8.34 -21.32
N SER A 451 48.24 -8.30 -20.32
CA SER A 451 49.72 -8.48 -20.41
C SER A 451 50.28 -8.69 -19.01
#